data_2b4c5acb044f5dec81a3d888e1e5a849
#
_entry.id   2b4c5acb044f5dec81a3d888e1e5a849
#
_cell.length_a   1.000
_cell.length_b   1.000
_cell.length_c   1.000
_cell.angle_alpha   90.00
_cell.angle_beta   90.00
_cell.angle_gamma   90.00
#
_symmetry.space_group_name_H-M   'P 1'
#
loop_
_entity.id
_entity.type
_entity.pdbx_description
1 polymer ?
#
loop_
_entity_poly.entity_id
_entity_poly.type
_entity_poly.pdbx_seq_one_letter_code
_entity_poly.pdbx_strand_id
1 'polypeptide(L)'
;EGEYTYRCILTNDYTSTNREIVEFYNLRGDKERIFDDMNNGFGWARLPKSFMAENTVFLLLTALIRNFYKFLMGRLDTKAFGLKKNSRIKAFVFKFISVPAKWIRTARLYQLNIYTHNKSYQNPFALTDG
;
A
#
# COMPACT_ATOMS: atom_id res chain seq x y z
N GLU A 1 -10.19 33.80 15.72
CA GLU A 1 -11.24 32.98 16.34
C GLU A 1 -11.34 31.71 15.50
N GLY A 2 -10.93 30.56 16.07
CA GLY A 2 -10.97 29.28 15.36
C GLY A 2 -12.38 28.73 15.36
N GLU A 3 -12.89 28.35 14.21
CA GLU A 3 -14.16 27.68 14.06
C GLU A 3 -14.05 26.24 14.61
N TYR A 4 -14.78 25.95 15.69
CA TYR A 4 -14.81 24.61 16.30
C TYR A 4 -15.89 23.76 15.65
N THR A 5 -15.49 22.59 15.16
CA THR A 5 -16.42 21.58 14.64
C THR A 5 -16.68 20.53 15.72
N TYR A 6 -17.94 20.36 16.10
CA TYR A 6 -18.36 19.37 17.09
C TYR A 6 -18.86 18.10 16.39
N ARG A 7 -18.49 16.94 16.94
CA ARG A 7 -18.99 15.62 16.50
C ARG A 7 -19.47 14.85 17.70
N CYS A 8 -20.61 14.16 17.57
CA CYS A 8 -21.14 13.29 18.59
C CYS A 8 -20.91 11.84 18.21
N ILE A 9 -20.52 11.02 19.19
CA ILE A 9 -20.40 9.58 19.05
C ILE A 9 -21.42 8.95 20.01
N LEU A 10 -22.35 8.16 19.46
CA LEU A 10 -23.30 7.39 20.24
C LEU A 10 -22.72 6.00 20.50
N THR A 11 -22.72 5.59 21.77
CA THR A 11 -22.22 4.29 22.19
C THR A 11 -23.13 3.66 23.22
N ASN A 12 -23.16 2.34 23.29
CA ASN A 12 -23.75 1.54 24.37
C ASN A 12 -22.69 0.97 25.33
N ASP A 13 -21.44 1.39 25.18
CA ASP A 13 -20.36 1.07 26.11
C ASP A 13 -20.37 2.08 27.27
N TYR A 14 -20.74 1.62 28.45
CA TYR A 14 -20.82 2.43 29.68
C TYR A 14 -19.61 2.21 30.59
N THR A 15 -18.64 1.37 30.16
CA THR A 15 -17.48 0.99 30.98
C THR A 15 -16.20 1.71 30.53
N SER A 16 -16.08 1.99 29.25
CA SER A 16 -14.91 2.65 28.68
C SER A 16 -14.93 4.16 28.92
N THR A 17 -13.74 4.74 29.04
CA THR A 17 -13.58 6.20 29.14
C THR A 17 -13.89 6.89 27.80
N ASN A 18 -14.25 8.18 27.84
CA ASN A 18 -14.50 8.97 26.64
C ASN A 18 -13.33 8.92 25.63
N ARG A 19 -12.10 8.85 26.12
CA ARG A 19 -10.90 8.77 25.30
C ARG A 19 -10.82 7.42 24.56
N GLU A 20 -11.06 6.32 25.25
CA GLU A 20 -11.07 4.97 24.66
C GLU A 20 -12.16 4.84 23.60
N ILE A 21 -13.35 5.39 23.84
CA ILE A 21 -14.46 5.42 22.88
C ILE A 21 -14.05 6.20 21.60
N VAL A 22 -13.43 7.36 21.75
CA VAL A 22 -12.95 8.16 20.61
C VAL A 22 -11.84 7.43 19.86
N GLU A 23 -10.87 6.84 20.55
CA GLU A 23 -9.79 6.06 19.92
C GLU A 23 -10.36 4.84 19.16
N PHE A 24 -11.28 4.09 19.76
CA PHE A 24 -11.97 2.98 19.10
C PHE A 24 -12.76 3.42 17.86
N TYR A 25 -13.48 4.53 17.93
CA TYR A 25 -14.21 5.08 16.79
C TYR A 25 -13.28 5.49 15.65
N ASN A 26 -12.13 6.06 15.97
CA ASN A 26 -11.15 6.48 14.98
C ASN A 26 -10.52 5.30 14.21
N LEU A 27 -10.45 4.10 14.82
CA LEU A 27 -10.03 2.87 14.12
C LEU A 27 -10.95 2.49 12.95
N ARG A 28 -12.21 2.96 12.95
CA ARG A 28 -13.12 2.81 11.80
C ARG A 28 -12.57 3.51 10.55
N GLY A 29 -12.04 4.71 10.70
CA GLY A 29 -11.44 5.46 9.59
C GLY A 29 -10.26 4.73 8.94
N ASP A 30 -9.52 3.94 9.70
CA ASP A 30 -8.43 3.13 9.15
C ASP A 30 -8.93 1.97 8.31
N LYS A 31 -10.06 1.34 8.68
CA LYS A 31 -10.72 0.30 7.87
C LYS A 31 -11.25 0.88 6.56
N GLU A 32 -11.91 2.02 6.61
CA GLU A 32 -12.40 2.73 5.41
C GLU A 32 -11.25 3.07 4.46
N ARG A 33 -10.10 3.49 5.00
CA ARG A 33 -8.88 3.76 4.22
C ARG A 33 -8.32 2.49 3.56
N ILE A 34 -8.41 1.33 4.22
CA ILE A 34 -8.02 0.05 3.64
C ILE A 34 -8.91 -0.28 2.44
N PHE A 35 -10.24 -0.16 2.57
CA PHE A 35 -11.17 -0.40 1.47
C PHE A 35 -10.96 0.58 0.31
N ASP A 36 -10.73 1.87 0.60
CA ASP A 36 -10.39 2.86 -0.44
C ASP A 36 -9.12 2.49 -1.19
N ASP A 37 -8.08 2.05 -0.48
CA ASP A 37 -6.83 1.58 -1.07
C ASP A 37 -7.06 0.33 -1.95
N MET A 38 -7.88 -0.63 -1.51
CA MET A 38 -8.22 -1.83 -2.27
C MET A 38 -9.06 -1.50 -3.52
N ASN A 39 -10.05 -0.64 -3.39
CA ASN A 39 -10.89 -0.22 -4.51
C ASN A 39 -10.09 0.52 -5.58
N ASN A 40 -9.28 1.48 -5.18
CA ASN A 40 -8.56 2.36 -6.09
C ASN A 40 -7.20 1.84 -6.55
N GLY A 41 -6.55 1.01 -5.75
CA GLY A 41 -5.21 0.47 -6.00
C GLY A 41 -5.19 -0.94 -6.54
N PHE A 42 -6.07 -1.80 -6.04
CA PHE A 42 -6.03 -3.24 -6.27
C PHE A 42 -7.25 -3.78 -7.04
N GLY A 43 -8.10 -2.90 -7.58
CA GLY A 43 -9.16 -3.26 -8.51
C GLY A 43 -10.45 -3.78 -7.90
N TRP A 44 -10.68 -3.61 -6.60
CA TRP A 44 -11.91 -4.08 -5.94
C TRP A 44 -13.17 -3.35 -6.41
N ALA A 45 -13.05 -2.13 -6.92
CA ALA A 45 -14.17 -1.37 -7.47
C ALA A 45 -14.79 -2.03 -8.73
N ARG A 46 -14.05 -2.92 -9.41
CA ARG A 46 -14.51 -3.63 -10.61
C ARG A 46 -14.00 -5.06 -10.58
N LEU A 47 -14.84 -5.97 -10.14
CA LEU A 47 -14.52 -7.40 -10.09
C LEU A 47 -14.36 -7.95 -11.50
N PRO A 48 -13.34 -8.82 -11.75
CA PRO A 48 -12.99 -9.27 -13.10
C PRO A 48 -13.96 -10.30 -13.70
N LYS A 49 -14.80 -10.92 -12.87
CA LYS A 49 -15.71 -12.02 -13.27
C LYS A 49 -17.13 -11.78 -12.78
N SER A 50 -18.07 -12.51 -13.38
CA SER A 50 -19.48 -12.51 -12.95
C SER A 50 -19.76 -13.55 -11.86
N PHE A 51 -18.85 -14.49 -11.63
CA PHE A 51 -19.01 -15.59 -10.68
C PHE A 51 -18.36 -15.28 -9.35
N MET A 52 -19.03 -15.68 -8.26
CA MET A 52 -18.58 -15.37 -6.91
C MET A 52 -17.27 -16.09 -6.54
N ALA A 53 -17.11 -17.35 -6.94
CA ALA A 53 -15.94 -18.14 -6.59
C ALA A 53 -14.64 -17.52 -7.10
N GLU A 54 -14.59 -17.15 -8.38
CA GLU A 54 -13.41 -16.52 -8.99
C GLU A 54 -13.14 -15.13 -8.41
N ASN A 55 -14.20 -14.37 -8.13
CA ASN A 55 -14.06 -13.07 -7.48
C ASN A 55 -13.54 -13.20 -6.05
N THR A 56 -13.94 -14.22 -5.31
CA THR A 56 -13.41 -14.51 -3.97
C THR A 56 -11.90 -14.77 -4.01
N VAL A 57 -11.45 -15.60 -4.96
CA VAL A 57 -10.02 -15.85 -5.16
C VAL A 57 -9.26 -14.55 -5.50
N PHE A 58 -9.82 -13.74 -6.41
CA PHE A 58 -9.25 -12.45 -6.77
C PHE A 58 -9.13 -11.52 -5.56
N LEU A 59 -10.17 -11.40 -4.73
CA LEU A 59 -10.15 -10.56 -3.53
C LEU A 59 -9.10 -11.03 -2.53
N LEU A 60 -9.00 -12.34 -2.28
CA LEU A 60 -8.00 -12.90 -1.36
C LEU A 60 -6.58 -12.70 -1.86
N LEU A 61 -6.31 -12.95 -3.14
CA LEU A 61 -4.98 -12.75 -3.73
C LEU A 61 -4.57 -11.29 -3.71
N THR A 62 -5.46 -10.36 -4.05
CA THR A 62 -5.15 -8.93 -4.03
C THR A 62 -4.95 -8.40 -2.61
N ALA A 63 -5.66 -8.94 -1.61
CA ALA A 63 -5.40 -8.64 -0.20
C ALA A 63 -4.00 -9.11 0.24
N LEU A 64 -3.59 -10.32 -0.17
CA LEU A 64 -2.24 -10.83 0.07
C LEU A 64 -1.17 -9.95 -0.60
N ILE A 65 -1.38 -9.59 -1.88
CA ILE A 65 -0.47 -8.71 -2.63
C ILE A 65 -0.36 -7.33 -1.94
N ARG A 66 -1.47 -6.79 -1.42
CA ARG A 66 -1.43 -5.54 -0.66
C ARG A 66 -0.55 -5.65 0.60
N ASN A 67 -0.67 -6.74 1.35
CA ASN A 67 0.16 -6.95 2.54
C ASN A 67 1.64 -7.07 2.16
N PHE A 68 1.95 -7.80 1.09
CA PHE A 68 3.31 -7.87 0.54
C PHE A 68 3.80 -6.49 0.08
N TYR A 69 2.97 -5.70 -0.58
CA TYR A 69 3.31 -4.34 -0.95
C TYR A 69 3.65 -3.45 0.26
N LYS A 70 2.87 -3.53 1.34
CA LYS A 70 3.16 -2.79 2.58
C LYS A 70 4.48 -3.21 3.22
N PHE A 71 4.76 -4.52 3.24
CA PHE A 71 6.03 -5.05 3.69
C PHE A 71 7.20 -4.53 2.84
N LEU A 72 7.07 -4.56 1.52
CA LEU A 72 8.06 -4.05 0.58
C LEU A 72 8.34 -2.55 0.81
N MET A 73 7.27 -1.74 0.95
CA MET A 73 7.38 -0.30 1.23
C MET A 73 8.06 0.01 2.57
N GLY A 74 7.96 -0.88 3.53
CA GLY A 74 8.69 -0.79 4.80
C GLY A 74 10.20 -0.91 4.65
N ARG A 75 10.66 -1.72 3.68
CA ARG A 75 12.07 -2.01 3.41
C ARG A 75 12.70 -1.14 2.33
N LEU A 76 11.88 -0.52 1.47
CA LEU A 76 12.36 0.34 0.40
C LEU A 76 12.88 1.67 0.96
N ASP A 77 14.01 2.16 0.43
CA ASP A 77 14.39 3.57 0.63
C ASP A 77 13.45 4.47 -0.19
N THR A 78 12.29 4.71 0.39
CA THR A 78 11.22 5.45 -0.28
C THR A 78 11.60 6.86 -0.67
N LYS A 79 12.50 7.53 0.09
CA LYS A 79 12.94 8.90 -0.18
C LYS A 79 13.75 8.98 -1.47
N ALA A 80 14.63 8.01 -1.72
CA ALA A 80 15.45 7.93 -2.93
C ALA A 80 14.62 7.84 -4.23
N PHE A 81 13.36 7.37 -4.13
CA PHE A 81 12.43 7.26 -5.25
C PHE A 81 11.30 8.30 -5.21
N GLY A 82 11.40 9.32 -4.34
CA GLY A 82 10.36 10.33 -4.19
C GLY A 82 9.01 9.76 -3.72
N LEU A 83 9.06 8.67 -2.95
CA LEU A 83 7.91 8.00 -2.36
C LEU A 83 7.80 8.30 -0.87
N LYS A 84 6.64 8.03 -0.29
CA LYS A 84 6.40 7.99 1.16
C LYS A 84 6.07 6.55 1.56
N LYS A 85 6.34 6.14 2.80
CA LYS A 85 6.02 4.78 3.30
C LYS A 85 4.54 4.40 3.16
N ASN A 86 3.66 5.40 3.16
CA ASN A 86 2.21 5.25 2.95
C ASN A 86 1.75 5.57 1.52
N SER A 87 2.66 5.69 0.54
CA SER A 87 2.30 5.91 -0.85
C SER A 87 1.36 4.81 -1.35
N ARG A 88 0.45 5.16 -2.26
CA ARG A 88 -0.44 4.19 -2.93
C ARG A 88 0.33 3.39 -3.97
N ILE A 89 -0.11 2.18 -4.26
CA ILE A 89 0.55 1.28 -5.22
C ILE A 89 0.72 1.90 -6.60
N LYS A 90 -0.22 2.71 -7.08
CA LYS A 90 -0.10 3.42 -8.36
C LYS A 90 1.11 4.35 -8.41
N ALA A 91 1.38 5.08 -7.32
CA ALA A 91 2.56 5.95 -7.23
C ALA A 91 3.85 5.14 -7.19
N PHE A 92 3.86 3.99 -6.51
CA PHE A 92 4.99 3.08 -6.49
C PHE A 92 5.27 2.49 -7.86
N VAL A 93 4.24 1.99 -8.55
CA VAL A 93 4.40 1.47 -9.92
C VAL A 93 4.96 2.55 -10.83
N PHE A 94 4.41 3.76 -10.80
CA PHE A 94 4.87 4.86 -11.66
C PHE A 94 6.31 5.27 -11.38
N LYS A 95 6.71 5.39 -10.11
CA LYS A 95 8.01 5.96 -9.72
C LYS A 95 9.13 4.92 -9.58
N PHE A 96 8.79 3.67 -9.27
CA PHE A 96 9.76 2.62 -9.00
C PHE A 96 9.77 1.52 -10.04
N ILE A 97 8.61 1.08 -10.52
CA ILE A 97 8.50 -0.04 -11.48
C ILE A 97 8.59 0.43 -12.93
N SER A 98 7.96 1.59 -13.27
CA SER A 98 7.86 2.07 -14.66
C SER A 98 9.16 2.74 -15.12
N VAL A 99 10.25 1.97 -15.14
CA VAL A 99 11.55 2.38 -15.65
C VAL A 99 11.95 1.52 -16.84
N PRO A 100 12.60 2.09 -17.86
CA PRO A 100 13.10 1.32 -18.99
C PRO A 100 14.08 0.24 -18.51
N ALA A 101 13.82 -1.00 -18.89
CA ALA A 101 14.69 -2.12 -18.55
C ALA A 101 14.73 -3.17 -19.65
N LYS A 102 15.83 -3.91 -19.73
CA LYS A 102 16.02 -4.99 -20.71
C LYS A 102 16.60 -6.23 -20.04
N TRP A 103 15.96 -7.37 -20.26
CA TRP A 103 16.56 -8.66 -19.91
C TRP A 103 17.62 -9.02 -20.93
N ILE A 104 18.82 -9.34 -20.46
CA ILE A 104 19.93 -9.82 -21.26
C ILE A 104 20.31 -11.21 -20.74
N ARG A 105 20.48 -12.15 -21.66
CA ARG A 105 21.04 -13.46 -21.35
C ARG A 105 22.50 -13.47 -21.76
N THR A 106 23.40 -13.59 -20.79
CA THR A 106 24.84 -13.73 -21.01
C THR A 106 25.26 -15.09 -20.47
N ALA A 107 25.68 -16.00 -21.37
CA ALA A 107 25.97 -17.38 -21.07
C ALA A 107 24.75 -18.09 -20.41
N ARG A 108 24.84 -18.48 -19.14
CA ARG A 108 23.75 -19.13 -18.38
C ARG A 108 23.05 -18.22 -17.38
N LEU A 109 23.39 -16.93 -17.36
CA LEU A 109 22.86 -15.96 -16.41
C LEU A 109 21.88 -15.02 -17.11
N TYR A 110 20.77 -14.72 -16.42
CA TYR A 110 19.84 -13.67 -16.81
C TYR A 110 20.17 -12.41 -16.00
N GLN A 111 20.37 -11.30 -16.69
CA GLN A 111 20.65 -10.00 -16.11
C GLN A 111 19.59 -9.00 -16.53
N LEU A 112 19.06 -8.24 -15.57
CA LEU A 112 18.16 -7.14 -15.83
C LEU A 112 18.97 -5.84 -15.87
N ASN A 113 19.10 -5.25 -17.03
CA ASN A 113 19.70 -3.93 -17.18
C ASN A 113 18.62 -2.87 -17.07
N ILE A 114 18.73 -2.00 -16.06
CA ILE A 114 17.81 -0.89 -15.82
C ILE A 114 18.46 0.40 -16.34
N TYR A 115 17.76 1.09 -17.24
CA TYR A 115 18.25 2.34 -17.85
C TYR A 115 17.72 3.53 -17.05
N THR A 116 18.49 3.97 -16.05
CA THR A 116 18.11 5.08 -15.17
C THR A 116 19.34 5.86 -14.71
N HIS A 117 19.17 7.15 -14.44
CA HIS A 117 20.18 7.97 -13.78
C HIS A 117 20.14 7.84 -12.26
N ASN A 118 19.12 7.21 -11.69
CA ASN A 118 18.98 7.03 -10.24
C ASN A 118 19.85 5.86 -9.76
N LYS A 119 20.96 6.16 -9.12
CA LYS A 119 21.90 5.18 -8.58
C LYS A 119 21.31 4.30 -7.47
N SER A 120 20.21 4.73 -6.84
CA SER A 120 19.55 3.99 -5.77
C SER A 120 18.96 2.65 -6.23
N TYR A 121 18.83 2.42 -7.54
CA TYR A 121 18.45 1.09 -8.07
C TYR A 121 19.53 0.02 -7.88
N GLN A 122 20.78 0.39 -7.58
CA GLN A 122 21.83 -0.58 -7.26
C GLN A 122 21.58 -1.26 -5.90
N ASN A 123 21.02 -0.52 -4.95
CA ASN A 123 20.63 -1.05 -3.65
C ASN A 123 19.33 -0.38 -3.17
N PRO A 124 18.19 -0.77 -3.75
CA PRO A 124 16.91 -0.09 -3.50
C PRO A 124 16.32 -0.39 -2.12
N PHE A 125 16.76 -1.49 -1.52
CA PHE A 125 16.30 -1.88 -0.20
C PHE A 125 17.40 -1.51 0.80
N ALA A 126 17.10 -0.53 1.65
CA ALA A 126 17.92 -0.27 2.81
C ALA A 126 17.93 -1.57 3.65
N LEU A 127 19.07 -2.21 3.74
CA LEU A 127 19.31 -3.22 4.77
C LEU A 127 19.25 -2.45 6.10
N THR A 128 18.07 -2.36 6.69
CA THR A 128 17.99 -2.03 8.10
C THR A 128 18.55 -3.25 8.81
N ASP A 129 19.84 -3.17 9.13
CA ASP A 129 20.42 -3.99 10.17
C ASP A 129 19.51 -3.82 11.39
N GLY A 130 18.84 -4.95 11.77
CA GLY A 130 17.89 -5.03 12.87
C GLY A 130 18.57 -4.90 14.22
#